data_e80276685410b99094fc700a61deda3c
#
_entry.id   e80276685410b99094fc700a61deda3c
#
_cell.length_a   1.000
_cell.length_b   1.000
_cell.length_c   1.000
_cell.angle_alpha   90.00
_cell.angle_beta   90.00
_cell.angle_gamma   90.00
#
_symmetry.space_group_name_H-M   'P 1'
#
loop_
_entity.id
_entity.type
_entity.pdbx_description
1 polymer ?
#
loop_
_entity_poly.entity_id
_entity_poly.type
_entity_poly.pdbx_seq_one_letter_code
_entity_poly.pdbx_strand_id
1 'polypeptide(L)'
;KYGKVRNVIILSPAIATNMTWAPFLSVNKEQYQVIRTYKDLENVPKGIFLLISTSMVGKLKRELMRFVKLSSRKLCLIFDESDEITNPSSQRTRHILSVFRRLKYKILDTGTTTRNNIAELYSQFELLYNNSVNMTCWCDSIYHENKDKAIECENNPHYGEPFPAFRGHILFKSCHCPGKATVFGIE
;
A
#
# COMPACT_ATOMS: atom_id res chain seq x y z
N LYS A 1 -7.71 23.01 -12.92
CA LYS A 1 -6.86 23.31 -11.74
C LYS A 1 -6.27 22.04 -11.07
N TYR A 2 -6.70 20.86 -11.42
CA TYR A 2 -6.27 19.60 -10.78
C TYR A 2 -5.43 18.70 -11.70
N GLY A 3 -4.67 19.29 -12.61
CA GLY A 3 -3.93 18.64 -13.68
C GLY A 3 -2.78 17.68 -13.30
N LYS A 4 -2.68 17.26 -12.03
CA LYS A 4 -1.62 16.35 -11.59
C LYS A 4 -2.00 14.87 -11.75
N VAL A 5 -3.27 14.52 -11.61
CA VAL A 5 -3.79 13.15 -11.75
C VAL A 5 -4.51 13.01 -13.08
N ARG A 6 -4.20 11.95 -13.82
CA ARG A 6 -4.79 11.67 -15.13
C ARG A 6 -5.85 10.57 -15.05
N ASN A 7 -5.55 9.52 -14.31
CA ASN A 7 -6.46 8.40 -14.12
C ASN A 7 -6.49 8.01 -12.64
N VAL A 8 -7.62 7.50 -12.20
CA VAL A 8 -7.81 7.02 -10.84
C VAL A 8 -7.99 5.50 -10.87
N ILE A 9 -7.20 4.80 -10.11
CA ILE A 9 -7.38 3.36 -9.88
C ILE A 9 -8.22 3.23 -8.61
N ILE A 10 -9.36 2.55 -8.71
CA ILE A 10 -10.15 2.11 -7.56
C ILE A 10 -9.88 0.62 -7.37
N LEU A 11 -9.20 0.30 -6.28
CA LEU A 11 -8.94 -1.06 -5.85
C LEU A 11 -9.93 -1.42 -4.77
N SER A 12 -10.71 -2.48 -4.94
CA SER A 12 -11.76 -2.88 -4.01
C SER A 12 -12.00 -4.39 -4.04
N PRO A 13 -12.72 -4.97 -3.08
CA PRO A 13 -13.23 -6.34 -3.19
C PRO A 13 -14.05 -6.53 -4.48
N ALA A 14 -14.03 -7.75 -5.03
CA ALA A 14 -14.71 -8.02 -6.30
C ALA A 14 -16.23 -7.71 -6.27
N ILE A 15 -16.86 -7.91 -5.13
CA ILE A 15 -18.28 -7.57 -4.92
C ILE A 15 -18.45 -6.05 -5.01
N ALA A 16 -17.67 -5.28 -4.26
CA ALA A 16 -17.74 -3.83 -4.27
C ALA A 16 -17.41 -3.24 -5.65
N THR A 17 -16.43 -3.80 -6.36
CA THR A 17 -16.11 -3.41 -7.73
C THR A 17 -17.33 -3.45 -8.66
N ASN A 18 -18.11 -4.53 -8.61
CA ASN A 18 -19.20 -4.76 -9.53
C ASN A 18 -20.56 -4.21 -9.04
N MET A 19 -20.82 -4.26 -7.74
CA MET A 19 -22.12 -3.94 -7.18
C MET A 19 -22.22 -2.53 -6.59
N THR A 20 -21.07 -1.90 -6.31
CA THR A 20 -21.02 -0.56 -5.72
C THR A 20 -20.37 0.43 -6.68
N TRP A 21 -19.10 0.24 -7.00
CA TRP A 21 -18.32 1.23 -7.74
C TRP A 21 -18.76 1.39 -9.20
N ALA A 22 -18.97 0.29 -9.93
CA ALA A 22 -19.39 0.37 -11.32
C ALA A 22 -20.78 1.03 -11.48
N PRO A 23 -21.83 0.65 -10.71
CA PRO A 23 -23.10 1.35 -10.74
C PRO A 23 -23.01 2.81 -10.32
N PHE A 24 -22.26 3.10 -9.24
CA PHE A 24 -22.06 4.47 -8.76
C PHE A 24 -21.46 5.39 -9.83
N LEU A 25 -20.40 4.95 -10.49
CA LEU A 25 -19.77 5.73 -11.56
C LEU A 25 -20.71 5.88 -12.77
N SER A 26 -21.48 4.84 -13.11
CA SER A 26 -22.47 4.90 -14.19
C SER A 26 -23.57 5.94 -13.92
N VAL A 27 -24.12 5.95 -12.70
CA VAL A 27 -25.15 6.92 -12.29
C VAL A 27 -24.62 8.35 -12.34
N ASN A 28 -23.38 8.54 -11.94
CA ASN A 28 -22.71 9.85 -11.96
C ASN A 28 -22.14 10.23 -13.34
N LYS A 29 -22.38 9.44 -14.37
CA LYS A 29 -21.92 9.66 -15.76
C LYS A 29 -20.38 9.75 -15.86
N GLU A 30 -19.66 9.13 -14.94
CA GLU A 30 -18.21 9.06 -14.96
C GLU A 30 -17.75 7.92 -15.88
N GLN A 31 -16.70 8.17 -16.64
CA GLN A 31 -16.12 7.14 -17.49
C GLN A 31 -15.24 6.19 -16.67
N TYR A 32 -15.47 4.91 -16.82
CA TYR A 32 -14.69 3.90 -16.15
C TYR A 32 -14.44 2.67 -17.00
N GLN A 33 -13.44 1.89 -16.62
CA GLN A 33 -13.10 0.61 -17.23
C GLN A 33 -12.81 -0.42 -16.14
N VAL A 34 -13.46 -1.59 -16.22
CA VAL A 34 -13.17 -2.70 -15.31
C VAL A 34 -12.01 -3.51 -15.88
N ILE A 35 -10.95 -3.65 -15.11
CA ILE A 35 -9.74 -4.38 -15.50
C ILE A 35 -9.88 -5.84 -15.10
N ARG A 36 -10.01 -6.72 -16.08
CA ARG A 36 -10.15 -8.18 -15.91
C ARG A 36 -9.02 -8.95 -16.57
N THR A 37 -8.42 -8.38 -17.61
CA THR A 37 -7.36 -8.99 -18.40
C THR A 37 -6.22 -8.01 -18.61
N TYR A 38 -5.07 -8.51 -19.06
CA TYR A 38 -3.93 -7.65 -19.40
C TYR A 38 -4.24 -6.72 -20.58
N LYS A 39 -5.11 -7.13 -21.51
CA LYS A 39 -5.53 -6.32 -22.66
C LYS A 39 -6.22 -5.02 -22.24
N ASP A 40 -6.91 -5.05 -21.12
CA ASP A 40 -7.61 -3.87 -20.59
C ASP A 40 -6.64 -2.77 -20.14
N LEU A 41 -5.35 -3.09 -20.00
CA LEU A 41 -4.29 -2.14 -19.63
C LEU A 41 -3.50 -1.58 -20.84
N GLU A 42 -3.73 -2.07 -22.06
CA GLU A 42 -2.93 -1.69 -23.22
C GLU A 42 -3.26 -0.29 -23.74
N ASN A 43 -4.54 0.06 -23.83
CA ASN A 43 -5.00 1.33 -24.41
C ASN A 43 -5.94 2.09 -23.47
N VAL A 44 -5.48 2.37 -22.25
CA VAL A 44 -6.27 3.07 -21.25
C VAL A 44 -6.48 4.53 -21.64
N PRO A 45 -7.73 4.99 -21.85
CA PRO A 45 -8.04 6.39 -22.10
C PRO A 45 -7.60 7.30 -20.95
N LYS A 46 -7.48 8.58 -21.24
CA LYS A 46 -7.20 9.59 -20.20
C LYS A 46 -8.49 10.01 -19.51
N GLY A 47 -8.39 10.31 -18.22
CA GLY A 47 -9.51 10.90 -17.47
C GLY A 47 -10.54 9.90 -17.02
N ILE A 48 -10.24 8.60 -16.99
CA ILE A 48 -11.17 7.55 -16.56
C ILE A 48 -10.79 6.93 -15.24
N PHE A 49 -11.77 6.29 -14.61
CA PHE A 49 -11.59 5.42 -13.47
C PHE A 49 -11.27 3.99 -13.93
N LEU A 50 -10.28 3.37 -13.31
CA LEU A 50 -9.91 1.97 -13.53
C LEU A 50 -10.33 1.16 -12.32
N LEU A 51 -11.31 0.30 -12.49
CA LEU A 51 -11.82 -0.56 -11.43
C LEU A 51 -11.06 -1.88 -11.45
N ILE A 52 -10.39 -2.20 -10.35
CA ILE A 52 -9.58 -3.41 -10.22
C ILE A 52 -9.98 -4.12 -8.94
N SER A 53 -10.35 -5.39 -9.03
CA SER A 53 -10.57 -6.15 -7.80
C SER A 53 -9.24 -6.59 -7.17
N THR A 54 -9.20 -6.63 -5.84
CA THR A 54 -8.00 -7.06 -5.07
C THR A 54 -7.51 -8.44 -5.49
N SER A 55 -8.43 -9.35 -5.84
CA SER A 55 -8.12 -10.69 -6.34
C SER A 55 -7.42 -10.71 -7.72
N MET A 56 -7.59 -9.66 -8.52
CA MET A 56 -6.97 -9.57 -9.84
C MET A 56 -5.53 -9.05 -9.79
N VAL A 57 -5.14 -8.35 -8.71
CA VAL A 57 -3.80 -7.78 -8.61
C VAL A 57 -2.70 -8.85 -8.70
N GLY A 58 -2.90 -10.00 -8.07
CA GLY A 58 -1.95 -11.11 -8.17
C GLY A 58 -1.86 -11.71 -9.58
N LYS A 59 -2.99 -11.86 -10.25
CA LYS A 59 -3.07 -12.43 -11.60
C LYS A 59 -2.44 -11.51 -12.65
N LEU A 60 -2.60 -10.21 -12.50
CA LEU A 60 -2.11 -9.18 -13.44
C LEU A 60 -0.90 -8.42 -12.89
N LYS A 61 -0.19 -8.98 -11.92
CA LYS A 61 0.88 -8.29 -11.20
C LYS A 61 1.92 -7.66 -12.11
N ARG A 62 2.42 -8.41 -13.09
CA ARG A 62 3.49 -7.96 -13.99
C ARG A 62 3.01 -6.80 -14.87
N GLU A 63 1.84 -6.92 -15.43
CA GLU A 63 1.23 -5.95 -16.33
C GLU A 63 0.86 -4.67 -15.56
N LEU A 64 0.28 -4.81 -14.37
CA LEU A 64 -0.02 -3.68 -13.47
C LEU A 64 1.26 -2.96 -13.03
N MET A 65 2.32 -3.69 -12.68
CA MET A 65 3.60 -3.05 -12.34
C MET A 65 4.15 -2.23 -13.51
N ARG A 66 4.07 -2.77 -14.74
CA ARG A 66 4.50 -2.05 -15.95
C ARG A 66 3.63 -0.80 -16.18
N PHE A 67 2.32 -0.94 -16.12
CA PHE A 67 1.37 0.16 -16.28
C PHE A 67 1.60 1.27 -15.24
N VAL A 68 1.69 0.90 -13.97
CA VAL A 68 1.95 1.83 -12.88
C VAL A 68 3.31 2.51 -13.04
N LYS A 69 4.37 1.79 -13.40
CA LYS A 69 5.70 2.37 -13.61
C LYS A 69 5.70 3.45 -14.69
N LEU A 70 5.00 3.22 -15.79
CA LEU A 70 4.92 4.14 -16.92
C LEU A 70 4.04 5.37 -16.62
N SER A 71 3.08 5.24 -15.72
CA SER A 71 2.06 6.27 -15.46
C SER A 71 2.06 6.82 -14.04
N SER A 72 2.98 6.43 -13.18
CA SER A 72 2.93 6.63 -11.71
C SER A 72 2.73 8.08 -11.25
N ARG A 73 3.30 9.06 -11.98
CA ARG A 73 3.17 10.48 -11.65
C ARG A 73 1.79 11.06 -11.93
N LYS A 74 0.95 10.31 -12.65
CA LYS A 74 -0.37 10.75 -13.14
C LYS A 74 -1.50 9.83 -12.67
N LEU A 75 -1.19 8.89 -11.80
CA LEU A 75 -2.15 7.96 -11.21
C LEU A 75 -2.43 8.32 -9.76
N CYS A 76 -3.69 8.16 -9.37
CA CYS A 76 -4.12 8.11 -7.98
C CYS A 76 -4.69 6.72 -7.69
N LEU A 77 -4.35 6.16 -6.54
CA LEU A 77 -4.97 4.95 -6.00
C LEU A 77 -6.00 5.35 -4.96
N ILE A 78 -7.20 4.84 -5.09
CA ILE A 78 -8.21 4.75 -4.02
C ILE A 78 -8.32 3.28 -3.70
N PHE A 79 -8.03 2.90 -2.47
CA PHE A 79 -8.13 1.52 -2.02
C PHE A 79 -9.24 1.41 -0.98
N ASP A 80 -10.36 0.91 -1.44
CA ASP A 80 -11.55 0.63 -0.65
C ASP A 80 -11.44 -0.72 0.05
N GLU A 81 -11.84 -0.79 1.31
CA GLU A 81 -11.63 -1.90 2.22
C GLU A 81 -10.13 -2.24 2.38
N SER A 82 -9.34 -1.21 2.66
CA SER A 82 -7.88 -1.33 2.77
C SER A 82 -7.41 -2.23 3.92
N ASP A 83 -8.28 -2.57 4.85
CA ASP A 83 -8.03 -3.58 5.89
C ASP A 83 -7.85 -5.01 5.34
N GLU A 84 -8.14 -5.25 4.06
CA GLU A 84 -7.76 -6.51 3.39
C GLU A 84 -6.26 -6.80 3.38
N ILE A 85 -5.42 -5.79 3.62
CA ILE A 85 -3.95 -5.95 3.67
C ILE A 85 -3.35 -5.94 5.08
N THR A 86 -4.12 -6.23 6.11
CA THR A 86 -3.64 -6.27 7.50
C THR A 86 -2.55 -7.32 7.75
N ASN A 87 -2.58 -8.43 7.02
CA ASN A 87 -1.55 -9.48 7.13
C ASN A 87 -0.40 -9.26 6.14
N PRO A 88 0.79 -8.81 6.61
CA PRO A 88 1.95 -8.54 5.74
C PRO A 88 2.52 -9.79 5.07
N SER A 89 2.26 -10.97 5.62
CA SER A 89 2.75 -12.25 5.07
C SER A 89 1.88 -12.78 3.93
N SER A 90 0.66 -12.28 3.78
CA SER A 90 -0.26 -12.77 2.75
C SER A 90 0.24 -12.44 1.34
N GLN A 91 0.01 -13.33 0.41
CA GLN A 91 0.36 -13.10 -1.00
C GLN A 91 -0.36 -11.87 -1.57
N ARG A 92 -1.63 -11.67 -1.20
CA ARG A 92 -2.42 -10.50 -1.58
C ARG A 92 -1.72 -9.20 -1.18
N THR A 93 -1.38 -9.05 0.09
CA THR A 93 -0.66 -7.89 0.61
C THR A 93 0.64 -7.64 -0.13
N ARG A 94 1.46 -8.69 -0.31
CA ARG A 94 2.74 -8.58 -1.04
C ARG A 94 2.54 -8.12 -2.49
N HIS A 95 1.51 -8.62 -3.17
CA HIS A 95 1.21 -8.20 -4.53
C HIS A 95 0.76 -6.73 -4.59
N ILE A 96 -0.16 -6.32 -3.73
CA ILE A 96 -0.66 -4.93 -3.67
C ILE A 96 0.49 -3.97 -3.37
N LEU A 97 1.29 -4.25 -2.35
CA LEU A 97 2.46 -3.44 -2.02
C LEU A 97 3.46 -3.35 -3.19
N SER A 98 3.77 -4.47 -3.84
CA SER A 98 4.73 -4.49 -4.95
C SER A 98 4.28 -3.64 -6.13
N VAL A 99 2.98 -3.58 -6.40
CA VAL A 99 2.40 -2.81 -7.50
C VAL A 99 2.26 -1.33 -7.16
N PHE A 100 1.66 -1.01 -6.01
CA PHE A 100 1.12 0.32 -5.76
C PHE A 100 1.89 1.18 -4.75
N ARG A 101 2.78 0.62 -3.91
CA ARG A 101 3.44 1.39 -2.86
C ARG A 101 4.23 2.61 -3.34
N ARG A 102 4.71 2.58 -4.59
CA ARG A 102 5.49 3.69 -5.19
C ARG A 102 4.64 4.79 -5.84
N LEU A 103 3.32 4.64 -5.88
CA LEU A 103 2.43 5.70 -6.35
C LEU A 103 2.53 6.90 -5.40
N LYS A 104 2.50 8.09 -5.99
CA LYS A 104 2.57 9.36 -5.24
C LYS A 104 1.24 9.70 -4.55
N TYR A 105 0.14 9.47 -5.23
CA TYR A 105 -1.20 9.83 -4.74
C TYR A 105 -1.95 8.56 -4.37
N LYS A 106 -2.29 8.45 -3.09
CA LYS A 106 -2.98 7.29 -2.54
C LYS A 106 -3.97 7.73 -1.48
N ILE A 107 -5.14 7.11 -1.51
CA ILE A 107 -6.19 7.22 -0.50
C ILE A 107 -6.51 5.79 -0.08
N LEU A 108 -6.47 5.53 1.21
CA LEU A 108 -6.94 4.27 1.78
C LEU A 108 -8.24 4.57 2.51
N ASP A 109 -9.25 3.79 2.20
CA ASP A 109 -10.58 3.87 2.79
C ASP A 109 -10.92 2.54 3.45
N THR A 110 -11.45 2.58 4.66
CA THR A 110 -11.92 1.40 5.39
C THR A 110 -12.78 1.82 6.57
N GLY A 111 -13.84 1.08 6.80
CA GLY A 111 -14.66 1.22 8.00
C GLY A 111 -13.98 0.71 9.28
N THR A 112 -12.93 -0.11 9.14
CA THR A 112 -12.19 -0.71 10.25
C THR A 112 -10.69 -0.63 10.02
N THR A 113 -10.04 0.36 10.62
CA THR A 113 -8.58 0.54 10.45
C THR A 113 -7.77 -0.60 11.06
N THR A 114 -8.21 -1.09 12.22
CA THR A 114 -7.62 -2.25 12.91
C THR A 114 -8.73 -3.13 13.45
N ARG A 115 -8.54 -4.45 13.38
CA ARG A 115 -9.49 -5.42 13.95
C ARG A 115 -9.08 -5.88 15.35
N ASN A 116 -7.80 -6.12 15.55
CA ASN A 116 -7.27 -6.71 16.78
C ASN A 116 -6.16 -5.87 17.43
N ASN A 117 -5.25 -5.32 16.65
CA ASN A 117 -4.13 -4.55 17.19
C ASN A 117 -3.52 -3.57 16.15
N ILE A 118 -2.73 -2.64 16.67
CA ILE A 118 -2.06 -1.60 15.87
C ILE A 118 -1.08 -2.19 14.85
N ALA A 119 -0.53 -3.39 15.10
CA ALA A 119 0.39 -4.03 14.15
C ALA A 119 -0.23 -4.31 12.77
N GLU A 120 -1.56 -4.38 12.70
CA GLU A 120 -2.29 -4.56 11.44
C GLU A 120 -2.19 -3.35 10.51
N LEU A 121 -1.89 -2.17 11.04
CA LEU A 121 -1.68 -0.96 10.26
C LEU A 121 -0.36 -0.98 9.45
N TYR A 122 0.59 -1.85 9.80
CA TYR A 122 1.89 -1.88 9.14
C TYR A 122 1.81 -1.86 7.62
N SER A 123 1.02 -2.75 7.03
CA SER A 123 0.91 -2.85 5.57
C SER A 123 0.22 -1.63 4.94
N GLN A 124 -0.72 -1.02 5.65
CA GLN A 124 -1.38 0.21 5.20
C GLN A 124 -0.39 1.38 5.22
N PHE A 125 0.41 1.51 6.27
CA PHE A 125 1.48 2.51 6.32
C PHE A 125 2.55 2.28 5.26
N GLU A 126 2.97 1.03 5.03
CA GLU A 126 3.91 0.71 3.94
C GLU A 126 3.33 1.07 2.57
N LEU A 127 2.04 0.89 2.37
CA LEU A 127 1.38 1.31 1.13
C LEU A 127 1.35 2.83 1.02
N LEU A 128 1.00 3.55 2.07
CA LEU A 128 0.88 5.01 2.06
C LEU A 128 2.24 5.70 1.92
N TYR A 129 3.21 5.32 2.73
CA TYR A 129 4.44 6.11 2.92
C TYR A 129 5.69 5.47 2.31
N ASN A 130 5.59 4.28 1.78
CA ASN A 130 6.71 3.59 1.14
C ASN A 130 8.00 3.70 1.95
N ASN A 131 8.31 2.70 2.75
CA ASN A 131 9.48 2.69 3.63
C ASN A 131 9.33 3.47 4.97
N SER A 132 8.08 3.72 5.40
CA SER A 132 7.79 4.42 6.64
C SER A 132 8.44 3.75 7.87
N VAL A 133 8.48 2.44 7.88
CA VAL A 133 9.06 1.67 8.98
C VAL A 133 10.55 1.92 9.13
N ASN A 134 11.27 2.06 8.03
CA ASN A 134 12.70 2.36 8.06
C ASN A 134 12.99 3.75 8.64
N MET A 135 12.02 4.65 8.59
CA MET A 135 12.18 6.00 9.12
C MET A 135 11.89 6.10 10.61
N THR A 136 11.04 5.23 11.14
CA THR A 136 10.51 5.40 12.50
C THR A 136 11.04 4.37 13.49
N CYS A 137 11.55 3.23 13.04
CA CYS A 137 11.90 2.13 13.93
C CYS A 137 13.37 2.06 14.34
N TRP A 138 14.26 2.77 13.63
CA TRP A 138 15.70 2.76 13.93
C TRP A 138 16.17 3.95 14.74
N CYS A 139 15.43 5.03 14.76
CA CYS A 139 15.78 6.21 15.51
C CYS A 139 14.52 6.92 16.00
N ASP A 140 14.34 6.99 17.31
CA ASP A 140 13.14 7.55 17.93
C ASP A 140 13.05 9.08 17.81
N SER A 141 14.18 9.76 17.67
CA SER A 141 14.26 11.23 17.71
C SER A 141 14.43 11.89 16.35
N ILE A 142 14.84 11.15 15.32
CA ILE A 142 15.18 11.70 14.01
C ILE A 142 14.57 10.84 12.91
N TYR A 143 13.79 11.48 12.01
CA TYR A 143 13.30 10.85 10.80
C TYR A 143 14.36 10.90 9.70
N HIS A 144 14.64 9.75 9.11
CA HIS A 144 15.61 9.62 8.03
C HIS A 144 14.90 9.37 6.69
N GLU A 145 15.45 9.94 5.63
CA GLU A 145 14.89 9.78 4.28
C GLU A 145 15.05 8.37 3.72
N ASN A 146 16.04 7.65 4.21
CA ASN A 146 16.33 6.28 3.80
C ASN A 146 16.99 5.48 4.94
N LYS A 147 17.07 4.16 4.73
CA LYS A 147 17.60 3.22 5.71
C LYS A 147 19.10 3.42 6.01
N ASP A 148 19.87 3.89 5.04
CA ASP A 148 21.32 4.04 5.19
C ASP A 148 21.60 5.16 6.19
N LYS A 149 20.91 6.30 6.06
CA LYS A 149 20.97 7.38 7.06
C LYS A 149 20.48 6.94 8.44
N ALA A 150 19.44 6.07 8.49
CA ALA A 150 18.97 5.54 9.76
C ALA A 150 20.01 4.64 10.45
N ILE A 151 20.75 3.83 9.69
CA ILE A 151 21.83 2.99 10.22
C ILE A 151 22.96 3.83 10.78
N GLU A 152 23.33 4.92 10.10
CA GLU A 152 24.44 5.80 10.47
C GLU A 152 24.09 6.76 11.64
N CYS A 153 22.83 6.82 12.06
CA CYS A 153 22.42 7.71 13.13
C CYS A 153 22.90 7.22 14.49
N GLU A 154 23.67 8.04 15.21
CA GLU A 154 24.20 7.73 16.54
C GLU A 154 23.11 7.49 17.60
N ASN A 155 21.93 8.04 17.42
CA ASN A 155 20.77 7.80 18.29
C ASN A 155 20.05 6.48 18.00
N ASN A 156 20.47 5.75 16.96
CA ASN A 156 19.93 4.46 16.64
C ASN A 156 20.46 3.40 17.63
N PRO A 157 19.58 2.69 18.35
CA PRO A 157 20.02 1.65 19.28
C PRO A 157 20.77 0.49 18.59
N HIS A 158 20.66 0.39 17.27
CA HIS A 158 21.33 -0.61 16.43
C HIS A 158 22.42 0.01 15.54
N TYR A 159 23.02 1.10 16.01
CA TYR A 159 24.09 1.78 15.27
C TYR A 159 25.20 0.82 14.86
N GLY A 160 25.53 0.83 13.58
CA GLY A 160 26.54 -0.08 13.02
C GLY A 160 26.07 -1.50 12.71
N GLU A 161 24.83 -1.86 13.06
CA GLU A 161 24.25 -3.16 12.70
C GLU A 161 23.66 -3.15 11.29
N PRO A 162 23.72 -4.29 10.56
CA PRO A 162 23.06 -4.41 9.26
C PRO A 162 21.54 -4.20 9.39
N PHE A 163 20.96 -3.37 8.54
CA PHE A 163 19.53 -3.13 8.52
C PHE A 163 18.75 -4.41 8.13
N PRO A 164 17.86 -4.92 8.99
CA PRO A 164 17.13 -6.16 8.71
C PRO A 164 16.00 -5.92 7.69
N ALA A 165 16.36 -5.89 6.42
CA ALA A 165 15.48 -5.51 5.30
C ALA A 165 14.13 -6.28 5.22
N PHE A 166 14.04 -7.46 5.82
CA PHE A 166 12.83 -8.30 5.80
C PHE A 166 12.00 -8.22 7.09
N ARG A 167 12.45 -7.47 8.10
CA ARG A 167 11.83 -7.43 9.43
C ARG A 167 11.05 -6.15 9.73
N GLY A 168 10.67 -5.40 8.71
CA GLY A 168 9.93 -4.15 8.89
C GLY A 168 8.68 -4.29 9.78
N HIS A 169 7.91 -5.37 9.64
CA HIS A 169 6.76 -5.63 10.50
C HIS A 169 7.13 -5.88 11.96
N ILE A 170 8.24 -6.56 12.22
CA ILE A 170 8.74 -6.80 13.59
C ILE A 170 9.19 -5.49 14.22
N LEU A 171 9.93 -4.67 13.47
CA LEU A 171 10.35 -3.35 13.92
C LEU A 171 9.15 -2.44 14.19
N PHE A 172 8.18 -2.42 13.30
CA PHE A 172 6.93 -1.67 13.50
C PHE A 172 6.23 -2.08 14.79
N LYS A 173 6.13 -3.39 15.06
CA LYS A 173 5.54 -3.90 16.30
C LYS A 173 6.32 -3.45 17.53
N SER A 174 7.64 -3.52 17.51
CA SER A 174 8.47 -3.11 18.65
C SER A 174 8.32 -1.62 18.96
N CYS A 175 8.18 -0.77 17.94
CA CYS A 175 8.03 0.66 18.13
C CYS A 175 6.62 1.11 18.51
N HIS A 176 5.59 0.48 17.93
CA HIS A 176 4.22 0.99 18.01
C HIS A 176 3.26 0.11 18.81
N CYS A 177 3.72 -1.04 19.32
CA CYS A 177 2.91 -1.94 20.15
C CYS A 177 3.64 -2.25 21.48
N PRO A 178 3.96 -1.24 22.30
CA PRO A 178 4.60 -1.46 23.59
C PRO A 178 3.66 -2.28 24.50
N GLY A 179 4.17 -3.31 25.13
CA GLY A 179 3.43 -4.10 26.13
C GLY A 179 3.01 -5.50 25.72
N LYS A 180 3.27 -5.94 24.49
CA LYS A 180 3.18 -7.34 24.06
C LYS A 180 4.43 -7.74 23.27
N ALA A 181 5.60 -7.35 23.74
CA ALA A 181 6.82 -8.03 23.39
C ALA A 181 6.76 -9.40 24.06
N THR A 182 6.19 -10.36 23.40
CA THR A 182 6.62 -11.73 23.59
C THR A 182 8.06 -11.77 23.12
N VAL A 183 8.95 -11.43 24.02
CA VAL A 183 10.34 -11.80 23.91
C VAL A 183 10.31 -13.30 23.70
N PHE A 184 10.88 -13.78 22.62
CA PHE A 184 11.03 -15.18 22.35
C PHE A 184 11.59 -15.87 23.61
N GLY A 185 10.75 -16.63 24.31
CA GLY A 185 11.17 -17.67 25.24
C GLY A 185 11.85 -17.23 26.54
N ILE A 186 11.51 -16.09 27.12
CA ILE A 186 11.83 -15.81 28.51
C ILE A 186 10.55 -15.29 29.18
N GLU A 187 9.91 -16.16 29.95
CA GLU A 187 8.98 -15.78 31.02
C GLU A 187 9.72 -14.95 32.07
#